data_abdd09c0844cd831001aef221763b309
#
_entry.id   abdd09c0844cd831001aef221763b309
#
_cell.length_a   1.000
_cell.length_b   1.000
_cell.length_c   1.000
_cell.angle_alpha   90.00
_cell.angle_beta   90.00
_cell.angle_gamma   90.00
#
_symmetry.space_group_name_H-M   'P 1'
#
loop_
_entity.id
_entity.type
_entity.pdbx_description
1 polymer ?
#
loop_
_entity_poly.entity_id
_entity_poly.type
_entity_poly.pdbx_seq_one_letter_code
_entity_poly.pdbx_strand_id
1 'polypeptide(L)'
;GKSLDELTLRECAMLAGIVNAPTTYNPRRNFYVKNRPEVTNERTDLVLSRMQREGYITVDEYNAAKAEEVHIQETRTNTATGIAPDFVSYVIDDVVQAFIKQRGLENTRENRNAIENELRTGGYSIYTTLDQEMQSAVEDAVYNYDNYPKTAKSSESVIRTTNSDGSVTETEQPQAAATIVDYHTGEVKAMVGGRKPPAGLKMLNRATSKLPVGSSIKPITVYGPALDAGMGAGTIIQNLKGAVNGWAASSSEKSYPTQGSVNGPVTMRTAIQKSLNLSAARVL
;
A
#
# COMPACT_ATOMS: atom_id res chain seq x y z
N GLY A 1 -3.00 -20.05 11.82
CA GLY A 1 -2.65 -20.25 13.23
C GLY A 1 -3.61 -21.24 13.86
N LYS A 2 -3.26 -21.75 15.03
CA LYS A 2 -4.13 -22.60 15.83
C LYS A 2 -5.03 -21.76 16.72
N SER A 3 -6.26 -22.20 16.98
CA SER A 3 -7.09 -21.69 18.06
C SER A 3 -6.53 -22.10 19.44
N LEU A 4 -7.00 -21.50 20.52
CA LEU A 4 -6.52 -21.85 21.86
C LEU A 4 -6.78 -23.34 22.22
N ASP A 5 -7.88 -23.88 21.72
CA ASP A 5 -8.30 -25.27 21.97
C ASP A 5 -7.48 -26.29 21.18
N GLU A 6 -6.72 -25.85 20.17
CA GLU A 6 -5.86 -26.69 19.34
C GLU A 6 -4.38 -26.69 19.82
N LEU A 7 -4.07 -25.87 20.84
CA LEU A 7 -2.71 -25.81 21.36
C LEU A 7 -2.39 -27.03 22.23
N THR A 8 -1.21 -27.60 22.03
CA THR A 8 -0.70 -28.64 22.89
C THR A 8 -0.21 -28.07 24.22
N LEU A 9 -0.02 -28.93 25.23
CA LEU A 9 0.50 -28.53 26.53
C LEU A 9 1.89 -27.87 26.39
N ARG A 10 2.76 -28.41 25.51
CA ARG A 10 4.08 -27.83 25.24
C ARG A 10 3.98 -26.44 24.58
N GLU A 11 3.09 -26.28 23.63
CA GLU A 11 2.85 -24.97 22.98
C GLU A 11 2.33 -23.94 23.98
N CYS A 12 1.39 -24.32 24.85
CA CYS A 12 0.90 -23.45 25.93
C CYS A 12 2.03 -23.03 26.88
N ALA A 13 2.88 -23.97 27.31
CA ALA A 13 4.02 -23.69 28.17
C ALA A 13 5.06 -22.78 27.49
N MET A 14 5.28 -22.95 26.20
CA MET A 14 6.15 -22.08 25.40
C MET A 14 5.61 -20.65 25.37
N LEU A 15 4.33 -20.47 25.07
CA LEU A 15 3.68 -19.16 25.05
C LEU A 15 3.76 -18.46 26.41
N ALA A 16 3.49 -19.19 27.49
CA ALA A 16 3.63 -18.67 28.86
C ALA A 16 5.09 -18.28 29.18
N GLY A 17 6.04 -19.06 28.70
CA GLY A 17 7.48 -18.81 28.88
C GLY A 17 7.97 -17.49 28.24
N ILE A 18 7.41 -17.12 27.10
CA ILE A 18 7.77 -15.90 26.36
C ILE A 18 7.48 -14.63 27.17
N VAL A 19 6.40 -14.61 27.94
CA VAL A 19 5.93 -13.41 28.68
C VAL A 19 7.01 -12.85 29.61
N ASN A 20 7.86 -13.69 30.19
CA ASN A 20 8.92 -13.26 31.12
C ASN A 20 10.00 -12.36 30.46
N ALA A 21 10.43 -12.72 29.24
CA ALA A 21 11.38 -11.91 28.46
C ALA A 21 11.14 -12.14 26.95
N PRO A 22 10.18 -11.42 26.35
CA PRO A 22 9.70 -11.68 24.99
C PRO A 22 10.79 -11.67 23.92
N THR A 23 11.77 -10.78 24.04
CA THR A 23 12.89 -10.71 23.09
C THR A 23 13.85 -11.87 23.22
N THR A 24 14.09 -12.35 24.46
CA THR A 24 15.03 -13.45 24.75
C THR A 24 14.44 -14.79 24.36
N TYR A 25 13.16 -15.02 24.67
CA TYR A 25 12.51 -16.32 24.49
C TYR A 25 11.65 -16.40 23.22
N ASN A 26 11.80 -15.46 22.27
CA ASN A 26 11.08 -15.48 21.00
C ASN A 26 11.45 -16.73 20.18
N PRO A 27 10.48 -17.67 19.94
CA PRO A 27 10.76 -18.92 19.26
C PRO A 27 11.33 -18.72 17.86
N ARG A 28 10.67 -17.91 17.02
CA ARG A 28 11.12 -17.66 15.64
C ARG A 28 12.53 -17.09 15.59
N ARG A 29 12.82 -16.11 16.45
CA ARG A 29 14.14 -15.49 16.49
C ARG A 29 15.21 -16.51 16.90
N ASN A 30 14.91 -17.36 17.88
CA ASN A 30 15.85 -18.33 18.37
C ASN A 30 16.05 -19.51 17.40
N PHE A 31 14.97 -19.99 16.76
CA PHE A 31 15.06 -21.10 15.81
C PHE A 31 15.69 -20.69 14.46
N TYR A 32 15.28 -19.56 13.88
CA TYR A 32 15.60 -19.23 12.49
C TYR A 32 16.58 -18.04 12.31
N VAL A 33 16.67 -17.14 13.28
CA VAL A 33 17.56 -15.98 13.16
C VAL A 33 18.86 -16.18 13.91
N LYS A 34 18.78 -16.68 15.15
CA LYS A 34 19.96 -16.86 16.00
C LYS A 34 20.51 -18.29 15.99
N ASN A 35 19.76 -19.24 15.43
CA ASN A 35 20.07 -20.67 15.44
C ASN A 35 20.41 -21.18 16.84
N ARG A 36 19.59 -20.81 17.82
CA ARG A 36 19.72 -21.16 19.24
C ARG A 36 18.38 -21.61 19.82
N PRO A 37 17.76 -22.68 19.28
CA PRO A 37 16.45 -23.18 19.73
C PRO A 37 16.44 -23.59 21.21
N GLU A 38 17.59 -24.01 21.73
CA GLU A 38 17.77 -24.41 23.13
C GLU A 38 17.29 -23.35 24.12
N VAL A 39 17.50 -22.07 23.85
CA VAL A 39 17.08 -20.96 24.72
C VAL A 39 15.58 -20.94 24.95
N THR A 40 14.80 -21.21 23.90
CA THR A 40 13.34 -21.27 23.98
C THR A 40 12.90 -22.60 24.64
N ASN A 41 13.52 -23.71 24.25
CA ASN A 41 13.16 -25.03 24.76
C ASN A 41 13.44 -25.16 26.25
N GLU A 42 14.58 -24.71 26.71
CA GLU A 42 14.93 -24.73 28.18
C GLU A 42 13.93 -23.88 28.98
N ARG A 43 13.51 -22.75 28.45
CA ARG A 43 12.47 -21.92 29.09
C ARG A 43 11.12 -22.63 29.13
N THR A 44 10.74 -23.32 28.07
CA THR A 44 9.52 -24.12 27.98
C THR A 44 9.54 -25.26 28.98
N ASP A 45 10.65 -25.99 29.05
CA ASP A 45 10.85 -27.10 29.98
C ASP A 45 10.81 -26.64 31.45
N LEU A 46 11.33 -25.45 31.74
CA LEU A 46 11.23 -24.85 33.07
C LEU A 46 9.76 -24.55 33.45
N VAL A 47 8.96 -24.07 32.52
CA VAL A 47 7.51 -23.82 32.74
C VAL A 47 6.80 -25.14 33.02
N LEU A 48 7.01 -26.16 32.18
CA LEU A 48 6.43 -27.49 32.35
C LEU A 48 6.84 -28.13 33.71
N SER A 49 8.11 -28.03 34.07
CA SER A 49 8.60 -28.53 35.37
C SER A 49 7.93 -27.85 36.56
N ARG A 50 7.68 -26.54 36.47
CA ARG A 50 6.95 -25.82 37.51
C ARG A 50 5.48 -26.22 37.57
N MET A 51 4.82 -26.39 36.43
CA MET A 51 3.43 -26.86 36.36
C MET A 51 3.29 -28.24 37.02
N GLN A 52 4.24 -29.15 36.75
CA GLN A 52 4.26 -30.50 37.37
C GLN A 52 4.51 -30.42 38.89
N ARG A 53 5.47 -29.61 39.32
CA ARG A 53 5.79 -29.47 40.75
C ARG A 53 4.64 -28.89 41.56
N GLU A 54 3.91 -27.92 41.00
CA GLU A 54 2.75 -27.27 41.63
C GLU A 54 1.44 -28.11 41.48
N GLY A 55 1.51 -29.28 40.82
CA GLY A 55 0.39 -30.20 40.69
C GLY A 55 -0.64 -29.83 39.58
N TYR A 56 -0.32 -28.94 38.69
CA TYR A 56 -1.21 -28.59 37.57
C TYR A 56 -1.23 -29.65 36.47
N ILE A 57 -0.15 -30.41 36.34
CA ILE A 57 -0.02 -31.53 35.41
C ILE A 57 0.61 -32.73 36.11
N THR A 58 0.29 -33.93 35.63
CA THR A 58 0.89 -35.20 36.11
C THR A 58 2.30 -35.38 35.59
N VAL A 59 3.02 -36.35 36.16
CA VAL A 59 4.37 -36.73 35.69
C VAL A 59 4.33 -37.26 34.26
N ASP A 60 3.29 -38.02 33.90
CA ASP A 60 3.12 -38.57 32.55
C ASP A 60 2.88 -37.46 31.53
N GLU A 61 2.01 -36.50 31.85
CA GLU A 61 1.75 -35.31 30.99
C GLU A 61 3.02 -34.45 30.83
N TYR A 62 3.80 -34.26 31.90
CA TYR A 62 5.08 -33.57 31.82
C TYR A 62 6.05 -34.27 30.87
N ASN A 63 6.20 -35.59 31.02
CA ASN A 63 7.12 -36.38 30.19
C ASN A 63 6.67 -36.36 28.70
N ALA A 64 5.37 -36.52 28.44
CA ALA A 64 4.82 -36.44 27.09
C ALA A 64 5.04 -35.05 26.44
N ALA A 65 4.73 -33.98 27.17
CA ALA A 65 4.91 -32.63 26.68
C ALA A 65 6.40 -32.29 26.46
N LYS A 66 7.29 -32.78 27.31
CA LYS A 66 8.73 -32.56 27.16
C LYS A 66 9.31 -33.27 25.94
N ALA A 67 8.79 -34.43 25.59
CA ALA A 67 9.21 -35.21 24.42
C ALA A 67 8.62 -34.70 23.10
N GLU A 68 7.60 -33.86 23.18
CA GLU A 68 6.93 -33.29 22.01
C GLU A 68 7.83 -32.30 21.26
N GLU A 69 7.90 -32.42 19.93
CA GLU A 69 8.58 -31.45 19.06
C GLU A 69 7.59 -30.38 18.61
N VAL A 70 7.89 -29.10 18.88
CA VAL A 70 7.04 -27.99 18.46
C VAL A 70 7.48 -27.48 17.12
N HIS A 71 6.55 -27.42 16.17
CA HIS A 71 6.79 -26.87 14.86
C HIS A 71 6.61 -25.33 14.86
N ILE A 72 7.73 -24.60 14.76
CA ILE A 72 7.74 -23.14 14.67
C ILE A 72 7.71 -22.75 13.19
N GLN A 73 6.80 -21.89 12.79
CA GLN A 73 6.79 -21.36 11.42
C GLN A 73 7.93 -20.36 11.19
N GLU A 74 8.74 -20.59 10.17
CA GLU A 74 9.88 -19.73 9.81
C GLU A 74 9.42 -18.34 9.37
N THR A 75 8.46 -18.28 8.50
CA THR A 75 7.87 -17.02 8.04
C THR A 75 6.64 -16.68 8.85
N ARG A 76 6.50 -15.41 9.24
CA ARG A 76 5.16 -14.91 9.54
C ARG A 76 4.35 -15.13 8.26
N THR A 77 3.36 -16.00 8.31
CA THR A 77 2.20 -15.80 7.48
C THR A 77 1.64 -14.44 7.93
N ASN A 78 1.98 -13.41 7.18
CA ASN A 78 1.44 -12.10 7.42
C ASN A 78 -0.02 -12.17 6.96
N THR A 79 -0.88 -12.76 7.80
CA THR A 79 -2.33 -12.67 7.62
C THR A 79 -2.79 -11.21 7.63
N ALA A 80 -1.92 -10.31 8.10
CA ALA A 80 -2.10 -8.86 7.97
C ALA A 80 -1.82 -8.30 6.55
N THR A 81 -1.12 -9.05 5.69
CA THR A 81 -0.98 -8.77 4.25
C THR A 81 -1.92 -9.62 3.42
N GLY A 82 -2.97 -10.16 4.02
CA GLY A 82 -3.92 -11.05 3.40
C GLY A 82 -4.49 -10.55 2.07
N ILE A 83 -5.73 -10.28 1.98
CA ILE A 83 -6.41 -9.84 0.77
C ILE A 83 -6.21 -8.31 0.63
N ALA A 84 -5.76 -7.85 -0.57
CA ALA A 84 -5.73 -6.43 -0.93
C ALA A 84 -5.05 -5.48 0.09
N PRO A 85 -3.76 -5.66 0.42
CA PRO A 85 -3.12 -4.93 1.52
C PRO A 85 -3.12 -3.40 1.34
N ASP A 86 -3.02 -2.89 0.12
CA ASP A 86 -3.11 -1.46 -0.19
C ASP A 86 -4.51 -0.91 0.07
N PHE A 87 -5.54 -1.65 -0.35
CA PHE A 87 -6.94 -1.32 -0.10
C PHE A 87 -7.25 -1.34 1.40
N VAL A 88 -6.87 -2.42 2.10
CA VAL A 88 -7.09 -2.56 3.55
C VAL A 88 -6.39 -1.45 4.34
N SER A 89 -5.16 -1.11 3.97
CA SER A 89 -4.44 0.00 4.60
C SER A 89 -5.15 1.33 4.42
N TYR A 90 -5.70 1.58 3.23
CA TYR A 90 -6.48 2.76 2.92
C TYR A 90 -7.77 2.82 3.75
N VAL A 91 -8.51 1.70 3.84
CA VAL A 91 -9.74 1.60 4.65
C VAL A 91 -9.47 1.86 6.13
N ILE A 92 -8.40 1.28 6.68
CA ILE A 92 -8.03 1.53 8.08
C ILE A 92 -7.74 3.01 8.31
N ASP A 93 -7.02 3.66 7.39
CA ASP A 93 -6.71 5.09 7.48
C ASP A 93 -7.98 5.94 7.41
N ASP A 94 -8.88 5.63 6.50
CA ASP A 94 -10.16 6.33 6.32
C ASP A 94 -11.06 6.21 7.57
N VAL A 95 -11.18 5.01 8.13
CA VAL A 95 -11.91 4.77 9.38
C VAL A 95 -11.28 5.55 10.53
N VAL A 96 -9.96 5.53 10.68
CA VAL A 96 -9.26 6.32 11.72
C VAL A 96 -9.54 7.81 11.57
N GLN A 97 -9.51 8.34 10.35
CA GLN A 97 -9.84 9.74 10.10
C GLN A 97 -11.31 10.06 10.42
N ALA A 98 -12.22 9.15 10.08
CA ALA A 98 -13.64 9.29 10.42
C ALA A 98 -13.86 9.36 11.93
N PHE A 99 -13.22 8.48 12.71
CA PHE A 99 -13.29 8.53 14.18
C PHE A 99 -12.70 9.80 14.78
N ILE A 100 -11.55 10.26 14.27
CA ILE A 100 -10.92 11.53 14.66
C ILE A 100 -11.91 12.68 14.45
N LYS A 101 -12.49 12.77 13.27
CA LYS A 101 -13.47 13.80 12.92
C LYS A 101 -14.72 13.71 13.78
N GLN A 102 -15.29 12.52 13.94
CA GLN A 102 -16.50 12.30 14.74
C GLN A 102 -16.33 12.69 16.21
N ARG A 103 -15.14 12.47 16.76
CA ARG A 103 -14.83 12.76 18.18
C ARG A 103 -14.25 14.16 18.39
N GLY A 104 -14.07 14.96 17.34
CA GLY A 104 -13.48 16.29 17.43
C GLY A 104 -12.02 16.29 17.91
N LEU A 105 -11.29 15.21 17.64
CA LEU A 105 -9.88 15.08 18.04
C LEU A 105 -8.95 15.75 17.02
N GLU A 106 -7.78 16.18 17.48
CA GLU A 106 -6.72 16.59 16.57
C GLU A 106 -6.12 15.36 15.86
N ASN A 107 -5.78 15.51 14.58
CA ASN A 107 -5.17 14.44 13.78
C ASN A 107 -3.68 14.28 14.11
N THR A 108 -3.37 13.92 15.34
CA THR A 108 -2.02 13.64 15.83
C THR A 108 -1.68 12.16 15.68
N ARG A 109 -0.40 11.84 15.67
CA ARG A 109 0.07 10.44 15.65
C ARG A 109 -0.42 9.65 16.86
N GLU A 110 -0.51 10.28 18.01
CA GLU A 110 -0.99 9.66 19.26
C GLU A 110 -2.46 9.28 19.16
N ASN A 111 -3.33 10.21 18.76
CA ASN A 111 -4.75 9.95 18.57
C ASN A 111 -5.01 8.88 17.51
N ARG A 112 -4.26 8.91 16.40
CA ARG A 112 -4.34 7.87 15.37
C ARG A 112 -4.00 6.49 15.92
N ASN A 113 -2.89 6.38 16.65
CA ASN A 113 -2.47 5.10 17.25
C ASN A 113 -3.48 4.60 18.29
N ALA A 114 -4.06 5.48 19.10
CA ALA A 114 -5.09 5.11 20.07
C ALA A 114 -6.32 4.51 19.37
N ILE A 115 -6.82 5.16 18.33
CA ILE A 115 -7.97 4.67 17.55
C ILE A 115 -7.64 3.36 16.84
N GLU A 116 -6.46 3.22 16.25
CA GLU A 116 -6.06 1.96 15.63
C GLU A 116 -5.99 0.80 16.62
N ASN A 117 -5.51 1.05 17.83
CA ASN A 117 -5.51 0.04 18.88
C ASN A 117 -6.95 -0.32 19.29
N GLU A 118 -7.84 0.67 19.39
CA GLU A 118 -9.25 0.46 19.63
C GLU A 118 -9.90 -0.38 18.53
N LEU A 119 -9.63 -0.09 17.25
CA LEU A 119 -10.13 -0.88 16.12
C LEU A 119 -9.68 -2.34 16.18
N ARG A 120 -8.47 -2.62 16.68
CA ARG A 120 -7.94 -3.97 16.80
C ARG A 120 -8.54 -4.78 17.96
N THR A 121 -8.94 -4.11 19.02
CA THR A 121 -9.38 -4.76 20.29
C THR A 121 -10.86 -4.58 20.59
N GLY A 122 -11.53 -3.64 19.91
CA GLY A 122 -12.91 -3.23 20.19
C GLY A 122 -14.00 -4.07 19.50
N GLY A 123 -13.63 -5.14 18.79
CA GLY A 123 -14.61 -6.03 18.15
C GLY A 123 -15.37 -5.41 16.96
N TYR A 124 -14.80 -4.40 16.32
CA TYR A 124 -15.43 -3.75 15.17
C TYR A 124 -15.45 -4.64 13.93
N SER A 125 -16.54 -4.59 13.20
CA SER A 125 -16.68 -5.13 11.85
C SER A 125 -16.72 -3.99 10.85
N ILE A 126 -15.77 -3.98 9.91
CA ILE A 126 -15.65 -2.94 8.88
C ILE A 126 -16.10 -3.53 7.55
N TYR A 127 -17.23 -3.03 7.03
CA TYR A 127 -17.75 -3.42 5.72
C TYR A 127 -17.20 -2.49 4.67
N THR A 128 -16.73 -3.05 3.55
CA THR A 128 -16.06 -2.31 2.49
C THR A 128 -16.69 -2.56 1.14
N THR A 129 -16.32 -1.76 0.16
CA THR A 129 -16.75 -1.86 -1.23
C THR A 129 -15.82 -2.73 -2.08
N LEU A 130 -14.84 -3.39 -1.46
CA LEU A 130 -13.87 -4.25 -2.13
C LEU A 130 -14.57 -5.35 -2.94
N ASP A 131 -14.25 -5.44 -4.22
CA ASP A 131 -14.58 -6.55 -5.09
C ASP A 131 -13.32 -7.42 -5.25
N GLN A 132 -13.39 -8.67 -4.77
CA GLN A 132 -12.22 -9.56 -4.75
C GLN A 132 -11.81 -10.02 -6.15
N GLU A 133 -12.75 -10.16 -7.09
CA GLU A 133 -12.44 -10.55 -8.47
C GLU A 133 -11.74 -9.39 -9.19
N MET A 134 -12.28 -8.18 -9.07
CA MET A 134 -11.63 -6.97 -9.62
C MET A 134 -10.26 -6.71 -8.99
N GLN A 135 -10.13 -6.93 -7.68
CA GLN A 135 -8.84 -6.77 -6.98
C GLN A 135 -7.80 -7.76 -7.51
N SER A 136 -8.17 -9.03 -7.62
CA SER A 136 -7.27 -10.07 -8.16
C SER A 136 -6.88 -9.78 -9.60
N ALA A 137 -7.83 -9.33 -10.43
CA ALA A 137 -7.56 -8.97 -11.82
C ALA A 137 -6.59 -7.79 -11.95
N VAL A 138 -6.75 -6.74 -11.13
CA VAL A 138 -5.87 -5.58 -11.18
C VAL A 138 -4.49 -5.87 -10.57
N GLU A 139 -4.41 -6.71 -9.54
CA GLU A 139 -3.15 -7.20 -8.99
C GLU A 139 -2.37 -7.98 -10.05
N ASP A 140 -3.02 -8.94 -10.72
CA ASP A 140 -2.40 -9.71 -11.79
C ASP A 140 -1.91 -8.79 -12.93
N ALA A 141 -2.76 -7.88 -13.39
CA ALA A 141 -2.42 -6.94 -14.45
C ALA A 141 -1.24 -6.01 -14.11
N VAL A 142 -1.08 -5.62 -12.83
CA VAL A 142 0.00 -4.72 -12.41
C VAL A 142 1.26 -5.49 -12.03
N TYR A 143 1.14 -6.59 -11.29
CA TYR A 143 2.31 -7.31 -10.77
C TYR A 143 3.01 -8.15 -11.84
N ASN A 144 2.25 -8.72 -12.78
CA ASN A 144 2.74 -9.63 -13.81
C ASN A 144 2.88 -8.98 -15.20
N TYR A 145 2.77 -7.64 -15.30
CA TYR A 145 2.99 -6.96 -16.58
C TYR A 145 4.48 -6.88 -16.92
N ASP A 146 4.88 -7.51 -18.04
CA ASP A 146 6.30 -7.62 -18.44
C ASP A 146 6.82 -6.42 -19.23
N ASN A 147 5.94 -5.62 -19.83
CA ASN A 147 6.31 -4.57 -20.77
C ASN A 147 6.32 -3.17 -20.17
N TYR A 148 6.69 -3.03 -18.90
CA TYR A 148 6.88 -1.70 -18.32
C TYR A 148 7.97 -0.91 -19.09
N PRO A 149 7.76 0.40 -19.34
CA PRO A 149 8.74 1.23 -20.01
C PRO A 149 10.09 1.16 -19.30
N LYS A 150 11.17 1.12 -20.06
CA LYS A 150 12.52 1.21 -19.49
C LYS A 150 12.80 2.64 -19.06
N THR A 151 13.51 2.82 -17.96
CA THR A 151 14.05 4.12 -17.56
C THR A 151 15.11 4.60 -18.56
N ALA A 152 15.24 5.92 -18.71
CA ALA A 152 16.18 6.50 -19.68
C ALA A 152 17.64 6.09 -19.40
N LYS A 153 17.98 5.87 -18.13
CA LYS A 153 19.28 5.35 -17.71
C LYS A 153 19.09 4.07 -16.92
N SER A 154 19.91 3.06 -17.18
CA SER A 154 19.86 1.79 -16.45
C SER A 154 20.14 1.96 -14.95
N SER A 155 20.92 2.96 -14.54
CA SER A 155 21.16 3.31 -13.14
C SER A 155 19.91 3.80 -12.38
N GLU A 156 18.87 4.22 -13.12
CA GLU A 156 17.60 4.68 -12.57
C GLU A 156 16.53 3.57 -12.52
N SER A 157 16.85 2.37 -13.01
CA SER A 157 15.91 1.25 -13.05
C SER A 157 15.58 0.65 -11.69
N VAL A 158 16.45 0.87 -10.70
CA VAL A 158 16.26 0.41 -9.31
C VAL A 158 16.65 1.52 -8.35
N ILE A 159 15.73 1.90 -7.48
CA ILE A 159 16.00 2.81 -6.36
C ILE A 159 16.34 1.96 -5.14
N ARG A 160 17.49 2.21 -4.53
CA ARG A 160 17.93 1.59 -3.28
C ARG A 160 17.69 2.53 -2.12
N THR A 161 16.91 2.09 -1.15
CA THR A 161 16.63 2.84 0.07
C THR A 161 17.18 2.08 1.26
N THR A 162 18.06 2.70 2.03
CA THR A 162 18.55 2.13 3.30
C THR A 162 17.54 2.44 4.40
N ASN A 163 17.03 1.41 5.02
CA ASN A 163 16.06 1.50 6.12
C ASN A 163 16.78 1.83 7.43
N SER A 164 16.02 2.24 8.45
CA SER A 164 16.55 2.58 9.78
C SER A 164 17.22 1.41 10.52
N ASP A 165 16.92 0.17 10.11
CA ASP A 165 17.54 -1.06 10.63
C ASP A 165 18.81 -1.48 9.86
N GLY A 166 19.23 -0.69 8.86
CA GLY A 166 20.39 -0.95 8.00
C GLY A 166 20.09 -1.90 6.82
N SER A 167 18.88 -2.43 6.69
CA SER A 167 18.48 -3.21 5.53
C SER A 167 18.31 -2.32 4.30
N VAL A 168 18.51 -2.88 3.10
CA VAL A 168 18.31 -2.16 1.83
C VAL A 168 17.08 -2.69 1.13
N THR A 169 16.15 -1.79 0.83
CA THR A 169 15.00 -2.07 -0.03
C THR A 169 15.30 -1.61 -1.45
N GLU A 170 15.15 -2.52 -2.41
CA GLU A 170 15.26 -2.22 -3.84
C GLU A 170 13.86 -2.04 -4.43
N THR A 171 13.66 -0.93 -5.11
CA THR A 171 12.38 -0.61 -5.77
C THR A 171 12.60 -0.43 -7.26
N GLU A 172 12.03 -1.30 -8.06
CA GLU A 172 12.10 -1.24 -9.52
C GLU A 172 11.37 0.00 -10.05
N GLN A 173 11.87 0.55 -11.16
CA GLN A 173 11.30 1.72 -11.82
C GLN A 173 10.99 1.43 -13.30
N PRO A 174 9.98 2.09 -13.89
CA PRO A 174 9.00 2.95 -13.21
C PRO A 174 8.06 2.15 -12.32
N GLN A 175 7.47 2.82 -11.36
CA GLN A 175 6.39 2.26 -10.55
C GLN A 175 5.04 2.44 -11.24
N ALA A 176 4.05 1.66 -10.82
CA ALA A 176 2.67 1.77 -11.26
C ALA A 176 1.73 1.63 -10.07
N ALA A 177 0.55 2.23 -10.20
CA ALA A 177 -0.55 2.07 -9.28
C ALA A 177 -1.85 2.10 -10.07
N ALA A 178 -2.88 1.44 -9.54
CA ALA A 178 -4.20 1.40 -10.17
C ALA A 178 -5.30 1.47 -9.12
N THR A 179 -6.41 2.11 -9.47
CA THR A 179 -7.64 2.13 -8.69
C THR A 179 -8.82 1.89 -9.62
N ILE A 180 -9.69 0.98 -9.25
CA ILE A 180 -10.95 0.74 -9.95
C ILE A 180 -12.07 1.41 -9.15
N VAL A 181 -12.79 2.31 -9.79
CA VAL A 181 -13.93 3.03 -9.19
C VAL A 181 -15.17 2.77 -10.03
N ASP A 182 -16.26 2.40 -9.37
CA ASP A 182 -17.56 2.38 -9.99
C ASP A 182 -18.04 3.83 -10.17
N TYR A 183 -18.10 4.28 -11.39
CA TYR A 183 -18.46 5.67 -11.70
C TYR A 183 -19.94 6.01 -11.46
N HIS A 184 -20.80 5.02 -11.29
CA HIS A 184 -22.21 5.21 -10.95
C HIS A 184 -22.40 5.48 -9.45
N THR A 185 -21.64 4.78 -8.60
CA THR A 185 -21.80 4.83 -7.13
C THR A 185 -20.67 5.63 -6.46
N GLY A 186 -19.52 5.79 -7.12
CA GLY A 186 -18.31 6.35 -6.55
C GLY A 186 -17.52 5.37 -5.67
N GLU A 187 -17.95 4.11 -5.59
CA GLU A 187 -17.30 3.11 -4.76
C GLU A 187 -15.96 2.68 -5.33
N VAL A 188 -14.93 2.60 -4.50
CA VAL A 188 -13.64 2.02 -4.86
C VAL A 188 -13.75 0.50 -4.75
N LYS A 189 -13.61 -0.20 -5.88
CA LYS A 189 -13.75 -1.65 -5.98
C LYS A 189 -12.44 -2.39 -5.85
N ALA A 190 -11.32 -1.78 -6.28
CA ALA A 190 -9.99 -2.36 -6.18
C ALA A 190 -8.92 -1.28 -6.08
N MET A 191 -7.78 -1.60 -5.47
CA MET A 191 -6.65 -0.67 -5.34
C MET A 191 -5.32 -1.42 -5.26
N VAL A 192 -4.36 -0.99 -6.07
CA VAL A 192 -2.98 -1.48 -6.08
C VAL A 192 -2.03 -0.28 -6.04
N GLY A 193 -1.17 -0.23 -5.05
CA GLY A 193 -0.29 0.92 -4.77
C GLY A 193 1.14 0.82 -5.29
N GLY A 194 1.50 -0.25 -5.97
CA GLY A 194 2.86 -0.48 -6.49
C GLY A 194 2.95 -1.66 -7.44
N ARG A 195 4.09 -1.81 -8.12
CA ARG A 195 4.35 -2.93 -9.05
C ARG A 195 4.54 -4.29 -8.40
N LYS A 196 4.70 -4.34 -7.09
CA LYS A 196 4.86 -5.57 -6.31
C LYS A 196 3.95 -5.52 -5.08
N PRO A 197 3.51 -6.68 -4.59
CA PRO A 197 2.80 -6.74 -3.32
C PRO A 197 3.59 -6.02 -2.23
N PRO A 198 2.97 -5.17 -1.40
CA PRO A 198 3.67 -4.51 -0.32
C PRO A 198 4.12 -5.53 0.74
N ALA A 199 5.28 -5.30 1.35
CA ALA A 199 5.82 -6.17 2.39
C ALA A 199 5.01 -6.16 3.70
N GLY A 200 4.03 -5.27 3.83
CA GLY A 200 3.19 -5.12 5.02
C GLY A 200 2.10 -4.08 4.84
N LEU A 201 1.29 -3.87 5.87
CA LEU A 201 0.33 -2.78 5.91
C LEU A 201 1.05 -1.42 6.08
N LYS A 202 0.38 -0.34 5.66
CA LYS A 202 0.88 1.05 5.75
C LYS A 202 2.19 1.32 4.98
N MET A 203 2.45 0.53 3.97
CA MET A 203 3.51 0.84 3.01
C MET A 203 3.07 1.98 2.08
N LEU A 204 4.03 2.53 1.33
CA LEU A 204 3.74 3.60 0.36
C LEU A 204 2.72 3.13 -0.68
N ASN A 205 1.51 3.68 -0.61
CA ASN A 205 0.45 3.47 -1.59
C ASN A 205 0.46 4.62 -2.61
N ARG A 206 0.91 4.33 -3.82
CA ARG A 206 0.99 5.35 -4.88
C ARG A 206 -0.35 5.68 -5.50
N ALA A 207 -1.37 4.82 -5.31
CA ALA A 207 -2.74 5.10 -5.75
C ALA A 207 -3.36 6.28 -4.99
N THR A 208 -2.89 6.54 -3.75
CA THR A 208 -3.36 7.64 -2.91
C THR A 208 -2.33 8.78 -2.77
N SER A 209 -1.15 8.61 -3.34
CA SER A 209 -0.09 9.62 -3.28
C SER A 209 -0.42 10.80 -4.18
N LYS A 210 -0.24 12.02 -3.68
CA LYS A 210 -0.41 13.25 -4.46
C LYS A 210 0.77 13.42 -5.42
N LEU A 211 0.50 13.33 -6.70
CA LEU A 211 1.47 13.52 -7.77
C LEU A 211 1.00 14.60 -8.74
N PRO A 212 1.91 15.34 -9.40
CA PRO A 212 1.55 16.24 -10.50
C PRO A 212 0.85 15.45 -11.60
N VAL A 213 -0.38 15.84 -11.91
CA VAL A 213 -1.20 15.14 -12.91
C VAL A 213 -0.71 15.36 -14.35
N GLY A 214 0.09 16.41 -14.58
CA GLY A 214 0.58 16.75 -15.91
C GLY A 214 -0.55 16.93 -16.93
N SER A 215 -0.31 16.51 -18.15
CA SER A 215 -1.26 16.64 -19.24
C SER A 215 -2.52 15.78 -19.13
N SER A 216 -2.59 14.83 -18.23
CA SER A 216 -3.80 14.02 -17.99
C SER A 216 -4.97 14.85 -17.45
N ILE A 217 -4.71 16.05 -16.94
CA ILE A 217 -5.76 16.98 -16.48
C ILE A 217 -6.51 17.66 -17.62
N LYS A 218 -5.92 17.79 -18.82
CA LYS A 218 -6.47 18.56 -19.94
C LYS A 218 -7.89 18.17 -20.34
N PRO A 219 -8.26 16.87 -20.44
CA PRO A 219 -9.63 16.51 -20.76
C PRO A 219 -10.65 17.07 -19.76
N ILE A 220 -10.31 17.08 -18.47
CA ILE A 220 -11.22 17.48 -17.39
C ILE A 220 -11.29 19.00 -17.25
N THR A 221 -10.15 19.71 -17.23
CA THR A 221 -10.10 21.13 -16.88
C THR A 221 -10.15 22.08 -18.10
N VAL A 222 -9.84 21.60 -19.30
CA VAL A 222 -9.79 22.41 -20.51
C VAL A 222 -10.89 21.99 -21.46
N TYR A 223 -10.87 20.75 -21.91
CA TYR A 223 -11.73 20.32 -23.02
C TYR A 223 -13.16 19.97 -22.57
N GLY A 224 -13.35 19.47 -21.35
CA GLY A 224 -14.69 19.27 -20.78
C GLY A 224 -15.49 20.57 -20.71
N PRO A 225 -15.00 21.61 -20.01
CA PRO A 225 -15.65 22.92 -19.99
C PRO A 225 -15.86 23.54 -21.40
N ALA A 226 -14.90 23.32 -22.31
CA ALA A 226 -15.05 23.80 -23.69
C ALA A 226 -16.21 23.10 -24.43
N LEU A 227 -16.41 21.82 -24.22
CA LEU A 227 -17.55 21.07 -24.75
C LEU A 227 -18.88 21.58 -24.17
N ASP A 228 -18.92 21.82 -22.86
CA ASP A 228 -20.08 22.36 -22.16
C ASP A 228 -20.43 23.80 -22.69
N ALA A 229 -19.40 24.56 -23.07
CA ALA A 229 -19.55 25.87 -23.70
C ALA A 229 -19.94 25.80 -25.19
N GLY A 230 -20.22 24.61 -25.74
CA GLY A 230 -20.70 24.42 -27.10
C GLY A 230 -19.64 24.16 -28.17
N MET A 231 -18.37 24.02 -27.79
CA MET A 231 -17.35 23.56 -28.74
C MET A 231 -17.55 22.07 -29.03
N GLY A 232 -17.11 21.62 -30.21
CA GLY A 232 -17.20 20.20 -30.59
C GLY A 232 -15.84 19.59 -30.86
N ALA A 233 -15.78 18.25 -30.95
CA ALA A 233 -14.57 17.54 -31.26
C ALA A 233 -13.90 17.93 -32.59
N GLY A 234 -14.69 18.47 -33.53
CA GLY A 234 -14.26 19.00 -34.82
C GLY A 234 -13.85 20.47 -34.80
N THR A 235 -14.06 21.19 -33.69
CA THR A 235 -13.70 22.62 -33.58
C THR A 235 -12.22 22.81 -33.89
N ILE A 236 -11.91 23.76 -34.76
CA ILE A 236 -10.55 24.09 -35.19
C ILE A 236 -9.89 25.01 -34.16
N ILE A 237 -8.74 24.61 -33.67
CA ILE A 237 -7.90 25.34 -32.70
C ILE A 237 -6.57 25.66 -33.39
N GLN A 238 -6.09 26.89 -33.23
CA GLN A 238 -4.83 27.35 -33.80
C GLN A 238 -3.66 26.88 -32.88
N ASN A 239 -2.91 25.88 -33.29
CA ASN A 239 -1.72 25.40 -32.57
C ASN A 239 -0.45 26.08 -33.09
N LEU A 240 -0.43 27.42 -33.08
CA LEU A 240 0.65 28.27 -33.61
C LEU A 240 1.51 28.82 -32.47
N LYS A 241 2.83 28.97 -32.72
CA LYS A 241 3.73 29.72 -31.85
C LYS A 241 3.23 31.14 -31.68
N GLY A 242 3.30 31.68 -30.48
CA GLY A 242 2.92 33.04 -30.16
C GLY A 242 2.37 33.20 -28.77
N ALA A 243 2.19 34.45 -28.35
CA ALA A 243 1.61 34.77 -27.06
C ALA A 243 0.18 34.20 -26.95
N VAL A 244 -0.17 33.68 -25.81
CA VAL A 244 -1.51 33.26 -25.43
C VAL A 244 -2.01 34.22 -24.36
N ASN A 245 -3.22 34.74 -24.52
CA ASN A 245 -3.82 35.65 -23.53
C ASN A 245 -3.83 34.97 -22.13
N GLY A 246 -3.49 35.74 -21.12
CA GLY A 246 -3.42 35.24 -19.76
C GLY A 246 -2.10 34.52 -19.38
N TRP A 247 -1.20 34.31 -20.34
CA TRP A 247 0.12 33.76 -20.09
C TRP A 247 1.19 34.85 -20.15
N ALA A 248 1.99 35.00 -19.12
CA ALA A 248 3.06 35.99 -19.09
C ALA A 248 4.08 35.69 -20.20
N ALA A 249 4.39 36.67 -21.05
CA ALA A 249 5.53 36.61 -21.93
C ALA A 249 6.80 36.64 -21.08
N SER A 250 7.62 35.56 -21.13
CA SER A 250 8.93 35.61 -20.54
C SER A 250 9.81 36.59 -21.32
N SER A 251 10.72 37.28 -20.66
CA SER A 251 11.65 38.25 -21.25
C SER A 251 12.59 37.68 -22.33
N SER A 252 12.48 36.39 -22.65
CA SER A 252 13.35 35.64 -23.56
C SER A 252 12.67 35.20 -24.86
N GLU A 253 11.57 35.79 -25.29
CA GLU A 253 10.83 35.45 -26.54
C GLU A 253 10.42 33.99 -26.74
N LYS A 254 10.62 33.11 -25.75
CA LYS A 254 10.15 31.74 -25.81
C LYS A 254 8.65 31.73 -25.52
N SER A 255 7.87 31.32 -26.51
CA SER A 255 6.43 31.10 -26.31
C SER A 255 6.22 30.02 -25.24
N TYR A 256 5.56 30.39 -24.15
CA TYR A 256 5.10 29.43 -23.14
C TYR A 256 3.58 29.31 -23.27
N PRO A 257 3.01 28.12 -23.29
CA PRO A 257 3.63 26.81 -23.15
C PRO A 257 4.40 26.36 -24.39
N THR A 258 5.37 25.43 -24.18
CA THR A 258 6.16 24.88 -25.29
C THR A 258 5.29 24.17 -26.31
N GLN A 259 5.59 24.40 -27.57
CA GLN A 259 4.89 23.77 -28.68
C GLN A 259 5.31 22.30 -28.84
N GLY A 260 4.33 21.43 -29.12
CA GLY A 260 4.59 20.08 -29.62
C GLY A 260 5.04 20.04 -31.08
N SER A 261 5.10 18.85 -31.65
CA SER A 261 5.55 18.61 -33.05
C SER A 261 4.61 19.12 -34.14
N VAL A 262 3.38 19.50 -33.79
CA VAL A 262 2.37 19.96 -34.74
C VAL A 262 2.33 21.49 -34.76
N ASN A 263 2.32 22.09 -35.95
CA ASN A 263 2.21 23.52 -36.16
C ASN A 263 1.07 23.80 -37.14
N GLY A 264 0.15 24.70 -36.76
CA GLY A 264 -1.00 25.08 -37.59
C GLY A 264 -2.36 24.73 -36.99
N PRO A 265 -3.44 24.88 -37.76
CA PRO A 265 -4.79 24.56 -37.29
C PRO A 265 -4.95 23.05 -37.07
N VAL A 266 -5.56 22.67 -35.95
CA VAL A 266 -5.87 21.30 -35.59
C VAL A 266 -7.30 21.19 -35.06
N THR A 267 -7.92 20.04 -35.20
CA THR A 267 -9.19 19.79 -34.53
C THR A 267 -8.97 19.59 -33.01
N MET A 268 -9.99 19.87 -32.21
CA MET A 268 -9.96 19.58 -30.75
C MET A 268 -9.61 18.11 -30.49
N ARG A 269 -10.16 17.17 -31.28
CA ARG A 269 -9.83 15.75 -31.20
C ARG A 269 -8.31 15.49 -31.35
N THR A 270 -7.70 16.09 -32.36
CA THR A 270 -6.27 16.00 -32.61
C THR A 270 -5.45 16.64 -31.47
N ALA A 271 -5.92 17.78 -30.95
CA ALA A 271 -5.26 18.48 -29.85
C ALA A 271 -5.22 17.61 -28.56
N ILE A 272 -6.32 16.94 -28.25
CA ILE A 272 -6.39 15.97 -27.10
C ILE A 272 -5.49 14.77 -27.38
N GLN A 273 -5.66 14.11 -28.54
CA GLN A 273 -4.92 12.90 -28.91
C GLN A 273 -3.40 13.10 -28.87
N LYS A 274 -2.93 14.25 -29.32
CA LYS A 274 -1.50 14.60 -29.34
C LYS A 274 -1.05 15.40 -28.12
N SER A 275 -1.95 15.63 -27.18
CA SER A 275 -1.68 16.38 -25.94
C SER A 275 -1.03 17.74 -26.17
N LEU A 276 -1.51 18.50 -27.16
CA LEU A 276 -0.90 19.75 -27.57
C LEU A 276 -1.10 20.86 -26.53
N ASN A 277 0.02 21.43 -26.06
CA ASN A 277 -0.01 22.43 -24.99
C ASN A 277 -0.54 23.78 -25.42
N LEU A 278 -0.12 24.26 -26.60
CA LEU A 278 -0.61 25.55 -27.14
C LEU A 278 -2.09 25.51 -27.44
N SER A 279 -2.59 24.40 -28.00
CA SER A 279 -4.02 24.22 -28.22
C SER A 279 -4.81 24.26 -26.93
N ALA A 280 -4.32 23.55 -25.89
CA ALA A 280 -4.96 23.55 -24.58
C ALA A 280 -5.00 24.97 -23.96
N ALA A 281 -3.90 25.70 -24.00
CA ALA A 281 -3.82 27.07 -23.48
C ALA A 281 -4.68 28.09 -24.25
N ARG A 282 -5.03 27.81 -25.51
CA ARG A 282 -5.89 28.68 -26.30
C ARG A 282 -7.39 28.39 -26.14
N VAL A 283 -7.70 27.21 -25.65
CA VAL A 283 -9.07 26.79 -25.35
C VAL A 283 -9.48 27.23 -23.94
N LEU A 284 -8.50 27.24 -22.99
CA LEU A 284 -8.70 27.69 -21.61
C LEU A 284 -8.99 29.19 -21.55
#